data_32ed74cbb3d50c811e8cf3c36836659f
#
_entry.id   32ed74cbb3d50c811e8cf3c36836659f
#
_cell.length_a   1.000
_cell.length_b   1.000
_cell.length_c   1.000
_cell.angle_alpha   90.00
_cell.angle_beta   90.00
_cell.angle_gamma   90.00
#
_symmetry.space_group_name_H-M   'P 1'
#
loop_
_entity.id
_entity.type
_entity.pdbx_description
1 polymer ?
#
loop_
_entity_poly.entity_id
_entity_poly.type
_entity_poly.pdbx_seq_one_letter_code
_entity_poly.pdbx_strand_id
1 'polypeptide(L)'
;MPVQTVSVEDVANLGVIRDNVNAHLRYVADTYATKSGRLLDIAPQIHEGARPFFSKTICVETFDIDPASCCTYIGDICALNSFLQDEAFDYIVCTEVLEHTLDPFGAVKEMHRLLKVNGYLFLTVPFNFRIHGPLPDCWRFTEYGLRRLLDCFDVVELRSVESPGRPLMPIHYTVVAKKRQN
;
A
#
# COMPACT_ATOMS: atom_id res chain seq x y z
N MET A 1 -20.46 -18.30 -19.24
CA MET A 1 -19.04 -18.56 -19.04
C MET A 1 -18.91 -19.59 -17.93
N PRO A 2 -18.01 -20.59 -18.03
CA PRO A 2 -17.81 -21.51 -16.92
C PRO A 2 -17.40 -20.74 -15.66
N VAL A 3 -17.99 -21.10 -14.53
CA VAL A 3 -17.62 -20.55 -13.22
C VAL A 3 -16.14 -20.92 -13.01
N GLN A 4 -15.25 -19.92 -13.03
CA GLN A 4 -13.85 -20.14 -12.72
C GLN A 4 -13.74 -20.44 -11.23
N THR A 5 -13.53 -21.70 -10.90
CA THR A 5 -13.24 -22.10 -9.52
C THR A 5 -11.88 -21.55 -9.12
N VAL A 6 -11.83 -20.87 -7.96
CA VAL A 6 -10.57 -20.42 -7.37
C VAL A 6 -9.78 -21.66 -6.93
N SER A 7 -8.49 -21.74 -7.26
CA SER A 7 -7.65 -22.86 -6.86
C SER A 7 -7.42 -22.88 -5.33
N VAL A 8 -7.12 -24.04 -4.78
CA VAL A 8 -6.75 -24.17 -3.35
C VAL A 8 -5.52 -23.34 -3.03
N GLU A 9 -4.56 -23.29 -3.97
CA GLU A 9 -3.34 -22.48 -3.83
C GLU A 9 -3.68 -20.98 -3.77
N ASP A 10 -4.56 -20.48 -4.65
CA ASP A 10 -4.98 -19.07 -4.63
C ASP A 10 -5.70 -18.70 -3.33
N VAL A 11 -6.52 -19.62 -2.78
CA VAL A 11 -7.19 -19.38 -1.48
C VAL A 11 -6.16 -19.30 -0.36
N ALA A 12 -5.18 -20.22 -0.36
CA ALA A 12 -4.10 -20.22 0.62
C ALA A 12 -3.24 -18.95 0.52
N ASN A 13 -2.84 -18.55 -0.69
CA ASN A 13 -2.06 -17.34 -0.93
C ASN A 13 -2.81 -16.08 -0.50
N LEU A 14 -4.12 -16.00 -0.74
CA LEU A 14 -4.94 -14.88 -0.24
C LEU A 14 -4.92 -14.80 1.29
N GLY A 15 -4.98 -15.95 1.97
CA GLY A 15 -4.85 -16.01 3.44
C GLY A 15 -3.50 -15.44 3.90
N VAL A 16 -2.40 -15.91 3.28
CA VAL A 16 -1.05 -15.42 3.57
C VAL A 16 -0.91 -13.91 3.33
N ILE A 17 -1.44 -13.40 2.21
CA ILE A 17 -1.41 -11.96 1.89
C ILE A 17 -2.13 -11.16 2.99
N ARG A 18 -3.36 -11.53 3.34
CA ARG A 18 -4.15 -10.83 4.37
C ARG A 18 -3.48 -10.84 5.74
N ASP A 19 -2.94 -11.97 6.14
CA ASP A 19 -2.22 -12.11 7.41
C ASP A 19 -0.97 -11.24 7.42
N ASN A 20 -0.24 -11.20 6.29
CA ASN A 20 0.97 -10.38 6.17
C ASN A 20 0.67 -8.88 6.14
N VAL A 21 -0.41 -8.44 5.47
CA VAL A 21 -0.89 -7.04 5.53
C VAL A 21 -1.21 -6.65 6.98
N ASN A 22 -1.99 -7.47 7.69
CA ASN A 22 -2.36 -7.22 9.08
C ASN A 22 -1.13 -7.17 10.01
N ALA A 23 -0.20 -8.10 9.83
CA ALA A 23 1.05 -8.14 10.59
C ALA A 23 1.92 -6.92 10.31
N HIS A 24 2.03 -6.51 9.03
CA HIS A 24 2.76 -5.32 8.61
C HIS A 24 2.16 -4.05 9.23
N LEU A 25 0.85 -3.86 9.16
CA LEU A 25 0.19 -2.69 9.73
C LEU A 25 0.41 -2.58 11.25
N ARG A 26 0.30 -3.69 12.00
CA ARG A 26 0.65 -3.71 13.44
C ARG A 26 2.11 -3.34 13.66
N TYR A 27 3.01 -3.97 12.92
CA TYR A 27 4.45 -3.74 13.05
C TYR A 27 4.84 -2.28 12.80
N VAL A 28 4.33 -1.67 11.72
CA VAL A 28 4.67 -0.28 11.39
C VAL A 28 4.01 0.72 12.34
N ALA A 29 2.82 0.42 12.85
CA ALA A 29 2.15 1.23 13.85
C ALA A 29 2.99 1.29 15.15
N ASP A 30 3.50 0.14 15.60
CA ASP A 30 4.29 0.04 16.84
C ASP A 30 5.71 0.58 16.69
N THR A 31 6.30 0.49 15.48
CA THR A 31 7.72 0.77 15.28
C THR A 31 7.98 2.16 14.72
N TYR A 32 7.17 2.61 13.76
CA TYR A 32 7.42 3.83 12.99
C TYR A 32 6.39 4.94 13.23
N ALA A 33 5.12 4.58 13.46
CA ALA A 33 4.05 5.56 13.68
C ALA A 33 3.83 5.83 15.18
N THR A 34 4.92 6.10 15.89
CA THR A 34 4.92 6.27 17.37
C THR A 34 4.56 7.68 17.84
N LYS A 35 4.47 8.65 16.91
CA LYS A 35 4.12 10.03 17.22
C LYS A 35 2.72 10.35 16.73
N SER A 36 2.05 11.29 17.38
CA SER A 36 0.81 11.86 16.85
C SER A 36 1.05 12.49 15.48
N GLY A 37 0.05 12.43 14.61
CA GLY A 37 0.16 12.97 13.26
C GLY A 37 -1.05 12.65 12.41
N ARG A 38 -0.94 12.96 11.12
CA ARG A 38 -1.95 12.65 10.10
C ARG A 38 -1.49 11.47 9.26
N LEU A 39 -2.37 10.52 9.06
CA LEU A 39 -2.16 9.35 8.21
C LEU A 39 -3.18 9.37 7.08
N LEU A 40 -2.72 9.21 5.84
CA LEU A 40 -3.55 8.97 4.67
C LEU A 40 -3.58 7.48 4.36
N ASP A 41 -4.76 6.88 4.40
CA ASP A 41 -5.00 5.50 4.03
C ASP A 41 -5.60 5.45 2.63
N ILE A 42 -4.85 4.88 1.68
CA ILE A 42 -5.21 4.88 0.26
C ILE A 42 -5.97 3.60 -0.07
N ALA A 43 -7.17 3.76 -0.63
CA ALA A 43 -8.08 2.72 -1.07
C ALA A 43 -8.39 1.68 0.03
N PRO A 44 -8.85 2.09 1.23
CA PRO A 44 -9.11 1.17 2.35
C PRO A 44 -10.30 0.23 2.09
N GLN A 45 -10.96 0.35 0.92
CA GLN A 45 -12.17 -0.36 0.55
C GLN A 45 -13.35 -0.01 1.50
N ILE A 46 -14.26 -0.98 1.70
CA ILE A 46 -15.47 -0.82 2.55
C ILE A 46 -15.20 -1.05 4.05
N HIS A 47 -13.96 -1.30 4.42
CA HIS A 47 -13.57 -1.64 5.79
C HIS A 47 -13.01 -0.42 6.52
N GLU A 48 -12.77 -0.58 7.82
CA GLU A 48 -12.13 0.46 8.64
C GLU A 48 -10.69 0.77 8.19
N GLY A 49 -10.18 0.04 7.20
CA GLY A 49 -8.85 0.21 6.63
C GLY A 49 -7.76 0.06 7.66
N ALA A 50 -6.80 0.99 7.64
CA ALA A 50 -5.67 1.00 8.56
C ALA A 50 -6.05 1.50 9.98
N ARG A 51 -7.19 2.19 10.16
CA ARG A 51 -7.58 2.84 11.42
C ARG A 51 -7.46 1.94 12.67
N PRO A 52 -7.89 0.67 12.68
CA PRO A 52 -7.82 -0.19 13.87
C PRO A 52 -6.40 -0.49 14.38
N PHE A 53 -5.39 -0.31 13.52
CA PHE A 53 -4.01 -0.64 13.85
C PHE A 53 -3.25 0.52 14.48
N PHE A 54 -3.69 1.76 14.25
CA PHE A 54 -2.96 2.95 14.67
C PHE A 54 -3.52 3.58 15.94
N SER A 55 -2.64 4.21 16.73
CA SER A 55 -3.01 4.93 17.94
C SER A 55 -4.08 5.98 17.66
N LYS A 56 -4.99 6.21 18.65
CA LYS A 56 -6.00 7.28 18.59
C LYS A 56 -5.42 8.68 18.50
N THR A 57 -4.11 8.85 18.73
CA THR A 57 -3.40 10.13 18.57
C THR A 57 -3.04 10.41 17.10
N ILE A 58 -3.23 9.42 16.21
CA ILE A 58 -3.04 9.55 14.77
C ILE A 58 -4.42 9.77 14.13
N CYS A 59 -4.56 10.90 13.43
CA CYS A 59 -5.75 11.19 12.65
C CYS A 59 -5.66 10.43 11.32
N VAL A 60 -6.48 9.38 11.18
CA VAL A 60 -6.54 8.59 9.94
C VAL A 60 -7.61 9.18 9.03
N GLU A 61 -7.17 9.60 7.87
CA GLU A 61 -7.98 10.13 6.77
C GLU A 61 -7.87 9.17 5.58
N THR A 62 -8.92 9.04 4.78
CA THR A 62 -9.02 8.02 3.73
C THR A 62 -9.09 8.66 2.36
N PHE A 63 -8.54 7.98 1.35
CA PHE A 63 -8.50 8.44 -0.04
C PHE A 63 -8.89 7.30 -0.97
N ASP A 64 -9.78 7.55 -1.92
CA ASP A 64 -10.18 6.54 -2.90
C ASP A 64 -10.51 7.20 -4.25
N ILE A 65 -10.41 6.43 -5.32
CA ILE A 65 -10.83 6.84 -6.66
C ILE A 65 -12.35 6.73 -6.84
N ASP A 66 -13.00 5.82 -6.10
CA ASP A 66 -14.44 5.60 -6.17
C ASP A 66 -15.21 6.67 -5.37
N PRO A 67 -16.02 7.52 -6.02
CA PRO A 67 -16.83 8.51 -5.32
C PRO A 67 -17.88 7.88 -4.38
N ALA A 68 -18.20 6.60 -4.53
CA ALA A 68 -19.12 5.88 -3.66
C ALA A 68 -18.44 5.29 -2.40
N SER A 69 -17.12 5.38 -2.28
CA SER A 69 -16.35 4.79 -1.16
C SER A 69 -16.60 5.47 0.19
N CYS A 70 -17.21 6.66 0.20
CA CYS A 70 -17.37 7.50 1.41
C CYS A 70 -16.04 7.87 2.10
N CYS A 71 -14.92 7.84 1.36
CA CYS A 71 -13.63 8.27 1.86
C CYS A 71 -13.57 9.78 2.11
N THR A 72 -12.63 10.22 2.93
CA THR A 72 -12.41 11.64 3.25
C THR A 72 -12.09 12.44 1.98
N TYR A 73 -11.31 11.84 1.09
CA TYR A 73 -10.91 12.44 -0.18
C TYR A 73 -11.22 11.51 -1.34
N ILE A 74 -11.72 12.08 -2.43
CA ILE A 74 -11.98 11.36 -3.68
C ILE A 74 -11.04 11.91 -4.75
N GLY A 75 -10.26 11.01 -5.37
CA GLY A 75 -9.31 11.38 -6.40
C GLY A 75 -8.57 10.17 -6.98
N ASP A 76 -7.77 10.41 -8.01
CA ASP A 76 -6.87 9.40 -8.58
C ASP A 76 -5.46 9.60 -8.01
N ILE A 77 -4.96 8.60 -7.31
CA ILE A 77 -3.60 8.68 -6.73
C ILE A 77 -2.50 8.74 -7.80
N CYS A 78 -2.78 8.35 -9.05
CA CYS A 78 -1.86 8.50 -10.17
C CYS A 78 -1.76 9.94 -10.70
N ALA A 79 -2.66 10.84 -10.28
CA ALA A 79 -2.72 12.21 -10.73
C ALA A 79 -2.35 13.21 -9.62
N LEU A 80 -2.09 14.46 -10.02
CA LEU A 80 -1.93 15.56 -9.08
C LEU A 80 -3.28 15.93 -8.44
N ASN A 81 -3.42 15.69 -7.14
CA ASN A 81 -4.61 16.05 -6.35
C ASN A 81 -4.40 17.45 -5.72
N SER A 82 -4.65 18.51 -6.50
CA SER A 82 -4.36 19.89 -6.10
C SER A 82 -5.17 20.38 -4.90
N PHE A 83 -6.22 19.69 -4.49
CA PHE A 83 -6.98 19.96 -3.27
C PHE A 83 -6.28 19.46 -2.00
N LEU A 84 -5.23 18.64 -2.13
CA LEU A 84 -4.36 18.21 -1.04
C LEU A 84 -3.04 18.98 -1.08
N GLN A 85 -2.67 19.57 0.06
CA GLN A 85 -1.42 20.33 0.18
C GLN A 85 -0.20 19.40 0.15
N ASP A 86 0.92 19.93 -0.33
CA ASP A 86 2.22 19.27 -0.20
C ASP A 86 2.55 19.06 1.28
N GLU A 87 3.21 17.95 1.57
CA GLU A 87 3.69 17.64 2.91
C GLU A 87 2.61 17.69 4.01
N ALA A 88 1.39 17.24 3.65
CA ALA A 88 0.26 17.28 4.57
C ALA A 88 0.25 16.12 5.58
N PHE A 89 0.86 14.98 5.25
CA PHE A 89 0.74 13.75 6.03
C PHE A 89 2.08 13.30 6.61
N ASP A 90 2.04 12.81 7.85
CA ASP A 90 3.19 12.21 8.53
C ASP A 90 3.40 10.76 8.08
N TYR A 91 2.29 10.09 7.73
CA TYR A 91 2.24 8.69 7.33
C TYR A 91 1.32 8.50 6.14
N ILE A 92 1.67 7.58 5.24
CA ILE A 92 0.78 7.06 4.19
C ILE A 92 0.77 5.54 4.27
N VAL A 93 -0.42 4.95 4.23
CA VAL A 93 -0.66 3.52 4.04
C VAL A 93 -1.16 3.30 2.61
N CYS A 94 -0.55 2.36 1.89
CA CYS A 94 -0.92 1.96 0.54
C CYS A 94 -0.77 0.44 0.43
N THR A 95 -1.82 -0.31 0.80
CA THR A 95 -1.78 -1.77 0.87
C THR A 95 -2.64 -2.37 -0.23
N GLU A 96 -2.04 -3.22 -1.09
CA GLU A 96 -2.74 -3.90 -2.20
C GLU A 96 -3.44 -2.91 -3.15
N VAL A 97 -2.73 -1.85 -3.55
CA VAL A 97 -3.26 -0.78 -4.41
C VAL A 97 -2.44 -0.62 -5.68
N LEU A 98 -1.09 -0.62 -5.59
CA LEU A 98 -0.24 -0.27 -6.73
C LEU A 98 -0.39 -1.23 -7.91
N GLU A 99 -0.73 -2.49 -7.67
CA GLU A 99 -1.01 -3.48 -8.71
C GLU A 99 -2.23 -3.09 -9.57
N HIS A 100 -3.15 -2.31 -9.02
CA HIS A 100 -4.38 -1.85 -9.68
C HIS A 100 -4.22 -0.49 -10.37
N THR A 101 -3.13 0.21 -10.19
CA THR A 101 -2.89 1.54 -10.77
C THR A 101 -2.50 1.46 -12.25
N LEU A 102 -2.92 2.44 -13.05
CA LEU A 102 -2.50 2.55 -14.45
C LEU A 102 -1.08 3.16 -14.56
N ASP A 103 -0.72 4.04 -13.63
CA ASP A 103 0.59 4.69 -13.55
C ASP A 103 1.15 4.60 -12.12
N PRO A 104 1.82 3.51 -11.76
CA PRO A 104 2.40 3.36 -10.43
C PRO A 104 3.51 4.37 -10.12
N PHE A 105 4.23 4.88 -11.14
CA PHE A 105 5.21 5.94 -10.94
C PHE A 105 4.55 7.27 -10.58
N GLY A 106 3.44 7.62 -11.25
CA GLY A 106 2.61 8.76 -10.89
C GLY A 106 2.07 8.65 -9.47
N ALA A 107 1.56 7.48 -9.09
CA ALA A 107 1.05 7.21 -7.75
C ALA A 107 2.14 7.41 -6.68
N VAL A 108 3.33 6.87 -6.90
CA VAL A 108 4.47 7.02 -5.96
C VAL A 108 4.92 8.47 -5.87
N LYS A 109 4.97 9.20 -7.00
CA LYS A 109 5.30 10.62 -7.03
C LYS A 109 4.30 11.45 -6.23
N GLU A 110 3.01 11.17 -6.36
CA GLU A 110 1.96 11.86 -5.61
C GLU A 110 2.04 11.55 -4.11
N MET A 111 2.21 10.29 -3.73
CA MET A 111 2.44 9.90 -2.34
C MET A 111 3.68 10.59 -1.76
N HIS A 112 4.76 10.71 -2.53
CA HIS A 112 5.96 11.45 -2.12
C HIS A 112 5.66 12.94 -1.90
N ARG A 113 4.88 13.59 -2.78
CA ARG A 113 4.47 14.99 -2.62
C ARG A 113 3.67 15.20 -1.33
N LEU A 114 2.70 14.31 -1.08
CA LEU A 114 1.78 14.40 0.05
C LEU A 114 2.43 14.13 1.41
N LEU A 115 3.51 13.32 1.46
CA LEU A 115 4.25 13.04 2.67
C LEU A 115 5.11 14.23 3.09
N LYS A 116 5.15 14.51 4.40
CA LYS A 116 6.14 15.40 5.01
C LYS A 116 7.56 14.85 4.86
N VAL A 117 8.53 15.74 4.86
CA VAL A 117 9.94 15.35 4.99
C VAL A 117 10.12 14.48 6.25
N ASN A 118 10.83 13.38 6.13
CA ASN A 118 10.97 12.32 7.14
C ASN A 118 9.69 11.53 7.46
N GLY A 119 8.58 11.76 6.76
CA GLY A 119 7.37 10.94 6.83
C GLY A 119 7.57 9.55 6.23
N TYR A 120 6.70 8.62 6.57
CA TYR A 120 6.81 7.21 6.19
C TYR A 120 5.67 6.78 5.27
N LEU A 121 6.04 6.04 4.23
CA LEU A 121 5.14 5.25 3.38
C LEU A 121 5.21 3.78 3.82
N PHE A 122 4.06 3.21 4.12
CA PHE A 122 3.86 1.80 4.43
C PHE A 122 3.12 1.16 3.26
N LEU A 123 3.80 0.28 2.54
CA LEU A 123 3.34 -0.27 1.27
C LEU A 123 3.31 -1.80 1.33
N THR A 124 2.30 -2.39 0.69
CA THR A 124 2.29 -3.82 0.38
C THR A 124 1.83 -4.06 -1.04
N VAL A 125 2.34 -5.13 -1.67
CA VAL A 125 1.93 -5.57 -3.00
C VAL A 125 2.02 -7.09 -3.15
N PRO A 126 1.09 -7.74 -3.89
CA PRO A 126 1.18 -9.15 -4.19
C PRO A 126 2.20 -9.42 -5.32
N PHE A 127 2.78 -10.62 -5.32
CA PHE A 127 3.59 -11.10 -6.45
C PHE A 127 3.05 -12.43 -6.99
N ASN A 128 3.14 -13.53 -6.25
CA ASN A 128 2.59 -14.81 -6.69
C ASN A 128 1.11 -14.92 -6.32
N PHE A 129 0.28 -14.18 -7.04
CA PHE A 129 -1.15 -14.18 -6.86
C PHE A 129 -1.87 -14.03 -8.21
N ARG A 130 -3.05 -14.67 -8.32
CA ARG A 130 -3.88 -14.60 -9.53
C ARG A 130 -4.32 -13.17 -9.85
N ILE A 131 -4.73 -12.92 -11.10
CA ILE A 131 -5.46 -11.69 -11.45
C ILE A 131 -6.73 -11.63 -10.61
N HIS A 132 -6.96 -10.48 -9.95
CA HIS A 132 -8.05 -10.28 -9.01
C HIS A 132 -8.65 -8.88 -9.13
N GLY A 133 -9.79 -8.65 -8.47
CA GLY A 133 -10.44 -7.33 -8.46
C GLY A 133 -10.03 -6.48 -7.26
N PRO A 134 -10.29 -5.15 -7.34
CA PRO A 134 -10.94 -4.46 -8.45
C PRO A 134 -10.08 -4.42 -9.71
N LEU A 135 -10.72 -4.50 -10.89
CA LEU A 135 -9.99 -4.38 -12.17
C LEU A 135 -9.82 -2.90 -12.55
N PRO A 136 -8.70 -2.53 -13.22
CA PRO A 136 -7.66 -3.40 -13.75
C PRO A 136 -6.68 -3.92 -12.68
N ASP A 137 -6.06 -5.08 -12.92
CA ASP A 137 -4.95 -5.64 -12.13
C ASP A 137 -3.73 -5.72 -13.06
N CYS A 138 -2.88 -4.70 -13.02
CA CYS A 138 -1.89 -4.40 -14.06
C CYS A 138 -0.49 -4.93 -13.76
N TRP A 139 -0.12 -5.00 -12.46
CA TRP A 139 1.28 -5.12 -12.10
C TRP A 139 1.57 -6.27 -11.12
N ARG A 140 2.77 -6.84 -11.29
CA ARG A 140 3.44 -7.69 -10.30
C ARG A 140 4.87 -7.20 -10.17
N PHE A 141 5.19 -6.60 -9.02
CA PHE A 141 6.50 -5.99 -8.80
C PHE A 141 7.47 -7.02 -8.20
N THR A 142 8.67 -7.10 -8.75
CA THR A 142 9.79 -7.75 -8.08
C THR A 142 10.40 -6.82 -7.04
N GLU A 143 11.27 -7.32 -6.15
CA GLU A 143 12.05 -6.49 -5.24
C GLU A 143 12.81 -5.37 -5.99
N TYR A 144 13.42 -5.69 -7.12
CA TYR A 144 14.14 -4.71 -7.94
C TYR A 144 13.21 -3.67 -8.56
N GLY A 145 12.02 -4.10 -9.00
CA GLY A 145 10.99 -3.21 -9.51
C GLY A 145 10.50 -2.23 -8.44
N LEU A 146 10.26 -2.71 -7.21
CA LEU A 146 9.87 -1.87 -6.07
C LEU A 146 10.97 -0.87 -5.71
N ARG A 147 12.24 -1.28 -5.65
CA ARG A 147 13.35 -0.36 -5.39
C ARG A 147 13.48 0.71 -6.48
N ARG A 148 13.23 0.37 -7.74
CA ARG A 148 13.22 1.34 -8.84
C ARG A 148 12.01 2.28 -8.78
N LEU A 149 10.85 1.76 -8.44
CA LEU A 149 9.62 2.54 -8.29
C LEU A 149 9.74 3.56 -7.15
N LEU A 150 10.42 3.19 -6.07
CA LEU A 150 10.59 3.98 -4.85
C LEU A 150 11.93 4.75 -4.82
N ASP A 151 12.56 5.05 -5.96
CA ASP A 151 13.88 5.69 -6.02
C ASP A 151 13.93 7.11 -5.43
N CYS A 152 12.77 7.78 -5.28
CA CYS A 152 12.66 9.07 -4.58
C CYS A 152 12.59 8.94 -3.04
N PHE A 153 12.49 7.72 -2.49
CA PHE A 153 12.47 7.42 -1.07
C PHE A 153 13.77 6.75 -0.60
N ASP A 154 13.99 6.76 0.72
CA ASP A 154 14.87 5.80 1.38
C ASP A 154 14.05 4.55 1.72
N VAL A 155 14.31 3.43 1.05
CA VAL A 155 13.70 2.13 1.39
C VAL A 155 14.35 1.62 2.67
N VAL A 156 13.67 1.80 3.79
CA VAL A 156 14.15 1.42 5.14
C VAL A 156 14.09 -0.09 5.32
N GLU A 157 12.97 -0.69 4.90
CA GLU A 157 12.75 -2.13 4.94
C GLU A 157 12.02 -2.58 3.67
N LEU A 158 12.40 -3.74 3.17
CA LEU A 158 11.68 -4.49 2.16
C LEU A 158 11.77 -5.96 2.54
N ARG A 159 10.63 -6.57 2.79
CA ARG A 159 10.52 -7.97 3.20
C ARG A 159 9.61 -8.72 2.24
N SER A 160 9.89 -10.01 2.04
CA SER A 160 9.04 -10.92 1.25
C SER A 160 8.54 -12.09 2.10
N VAL A 161 7.39 -12.62 1.71
CA VAL A 161 6.91 -13.93 2.15
C VAL A 161 7.08 -14.89 0.97
N GLU A 162 7.98 -15.85 1.09
CA GLU A 162 8.30 -16.78 0.01
C GLU A 162 7.24 -17.87 -0.14
N SER A 163 7.03 -18.32 -1.38
CA SER A 163 6.22 -19.51 -1.66
C SER A 163 6.92 -20.75 -1.12
N PRO A 164 6.24 -21.64 -0.39
CA PRO A 164 6.84 -22.85 0.14
C PRO A 164 7.51 -23.71 -0.95
N GLY A 165 8.80 -24.01 -0.76
CA GLY A 165 9.58 -24.82 -1.69
C GLY A 165 9.92 -24.15 -3.04
N ARG A 166 9.66 -22.87 -3.20
CA ARG A 166 9.92 -22.11 -4.44
C ARG A 166 10.77 -20.87 -4.14
N PRO A 167 12.09 -21.01 -3.99
CA PRO A 167 12.97 -19.85 -3.80
C PRO A 167 12.83 -18.82 -4.92
N LEU A 168 12.95 -17.54 -4.60
CA LEU A 168 12.79 -16.41 -5.53
C LEU A 168 11.40 -16.31 -6.18
N MET A 169 10.39 -16.88 -5.52
CA MET A 169 8.99 -16.80 -5.92
C MET A 169 8.14 -16.36 -4.72
N PRO A 170 8.28 -15.10 -4.28
CA PRO A 170 7.54 -14.62 -3.13
C PRO A 170 6.04 -14.55 -3.43
N ILE A 171 5.22 -14.73 -2.41
CA ILE A 171 3.77 -14.51 -2.48
C ILE A 171 3.49 -13.01 -2.42
N HIS A 172 4.21 -12.30 -1.53
CA HIS A 172 3.86 -10.96 -1.14
C HIS A 172 5.08 -10.16 -0.68
N TYR A 173 5.05 -8.85 -0.88
CA TYR A 173 6.06 -7.91 -0.38
C TYR A 173 5.45 -6.90 0.59
N THR A 174 6.24 -6.52 1.59
CA THR A 174 5.96 -5.37 2.46
C THR A 174 7.14 -4.42 2.42
N VAL A 175 6.85 -3.11 2.43
CA VAL A 175 7.87 -2.07 2.34
C VAL A 175 7.61 -0.98 3.37
N VAL A 176 8.68 -0.52 4.01
CA VAL A 176 8.74 0.74 4.75
C VAL A 176 9.68 1.66 4.00
N ALA A 177 9.17 2.78 3.54
CA ALA A 177 9.94 3.79 2.85
C ALA A 177 9.81 5.14 3.55
N LYS A 178 10.90 5.93 3.57
CA LYS A 178 10.95 7.23 4.24
C LYS A 178 11.22 8.33 3.23
N LYS A 179 10.45 9.43 3.27
CA LYS A 179 10.73 10.59 2.42
C LYS A 179 12.04 11.25 2.83
N ARG A 180 12.94 11.40 1.84
CA ARG A 180 14.24 12.06 2.03
C ARG A 180 14.08 13.54 2.34
N GLN A 181 15.03 14.07 3.08
CA GLN A 181 15.29 15.49 3.14
C GLN A 181 16.11 15.86 1.90
N ASN A 182 15.56 16.68 1.01
CA ASN A 182 16.30 17.18 -0.15
C ASN A 182 17.42 18.13 0.27
#